data_e1e527c4bc632ee708bb687d493cc410
#
_entry.id   e1e527c4bc632ee708bb687d493cc410
#
_cell.length_a   1.000
_cell.length_b   1.000
_cell.length_c   1.000
_cell.angle_alpha   90.00
_cell.angle_beta   90.00
_cell.angle_gamma   90.00
#
_symmetry.space_group_name_H-M   'P 1'
#
loop_
_entity.id
_entity.type
_entity.pdbx_description
1 polymer ?
#
loop_
_entity_poly.entity_id
_entity_poly.type
_entity_poly.pdbx_seq_one_letter_code
_entity_poly.pdbx_strand_id
1 'polypeptide(L)'
;MKIAFLAPAGAMHRFNGSFGKNLHYAPLTLTTLAALIPESLNAEAKIYDETIEKIPLDLEADIIVMTSITGTSQRCYAYADYFRKRGITVVLGGVHPSLMPEEASQHADVVMIGFAEQTFPQMLLDFKSGNLKRMYIQDKEFNLENKVIPRRELLQKDKYITTATVEVVRGCSLPCTFCAYPTAFGRKIYKRPIKEVLSEIEMFSEKIILFPDVNLIADREYAMRLFKEMKSLKKYWMGLVTSSVGIDENMIKTFADSGCKGLLIGFESITQESQSYINKGINKVADYAELMKKLLDYGILVQGCSAFGSDEEDTSVFERTVEAVVKAKIDLPRYSILTPFPKTQFYAQLEAENRIFEKNWAMYDVEHCVFTPKKMTVEELEKGTAWAWRETYSMKNIFKRLAPFTHSPWISLPLNIAYRKYADKYEHFTKEIMCDNSDIPI
;
A
#
# COMPACT_ATOMS: atom_id res chain seq x y z
N MET A 1 -12.56 -19.44 22.18
CA MET A 1 -11.23 -19.18 21.59
C MET A 1 -11.08 -17.69 21.39
N LYS A 2 -9.92 -17.12 21.80
CA LYS A 2 -9.62 -15.68 21.64
C LYS A 2 -8.59 -15.51 20.52
N ILE A 3 -8.88 -14.67 19.51
CA ILE A 3 -7.98 -14.39 18.38
C ILE A 3 -7.67 -12.91 18.36
N ALA A 4 -6.40 -12.54 18.46
CA ALA A 4 -5.93 -11.18 18.33
C ALA A 4 -5.29 -10.96 16.94
N PHE A 5 -5.77 -9.97 16.20
CA PHE A 5 -5.23 -9.55 14.93
C PHE A 5 -4.39 -8.30 15.15
N LEU A 6 -3.11 -8.34 14.77
CA LEU A 6 -2.21 -7.22 14.97
C LEU A 6 -1.75 -6.66 13.62
N ALA A 7 -1.79 -5.34 13.49
CA ALA A 7 -1.20 -4.58 12.39
C ALA A 7 0.01 -3.80 12.91
N PRO A 8 1.22 -4.38 12.94
CA PRO A 8 2.42 -3.67 13.37
C PRO A 8 2.74 -2.48 12.46
N ALA A 9 3.16 -1.38 13.07
CA ALA A 9 3.56 -0.19 12.34
C ALA A 9 4.93 -0.34 11.68
N GLY A 10 5.24 0.53 10.76
CA GLY A 10 6.54 0.63 10.10
C GLY A 10 6.75 2.01 9.48
N ALA A 11 7.88 2.20 8.82
CA ALA A 11 8.30 3.49 8.27
C ALA A 11 7.26 4.16 7.36
N MET A 12 6.53 3.38 6.57
CA MET A 12 5.44 3.88 5.73
C MET A 12 4.33 4.58 6.52
N HIS A 13 4.28 4.41 7.84
CA HIS A 13 3.27 4.98 8.74
C HIS A 13 3.74 6.26 9.43
N ARG A 14 4.92 6.79 9.11
CA ARG A 14 5.48 8.04 9.69
C ARG A 14 4.63 9.28 9.39
N PHE A 15 3.83 9.24 8.34
CA PHE A 15 2.95 10.35 7.99
C PHE A 15 1.71 10.35 8.88
N ASN A 16 1.86 10.84 10.11
CA ASN A 16 0.74 11.16 10.98
C ASN A 16 0.16 12.52 10.55
N GLY A 17 -0.94 12.49 9.80
CA GLY A 17 -1.57 13.69 9.25
C GLY A 17 -1.87 14.75 10.32
N SER A 18 -1.88 16.02 9.89
CA SER A 18 -2.13 17.18 10.76
C SER A 18 -3.55 17.25 11.34
N PHE A 19 -4.41 16.26 11.07
CA PHE A 19 -5.84 16.29 11.38
C PHE A 19 -6.25 15.38 12.54
N GLY A 20 -5.30 14.83 13.30
CA GLY A 20 -5.61 13.93 14.44
C GLY A 20 -6.26 12.60 14.04
N LYS A 21 -6.49 12.37 12.75
CA LYS A 21 -6.99 11.10 12.20
C LYS A 21 -5.93 10.48 11.31
N ASN A 22 -5.83 9.17 11.39
CA ASN A 22 -4.91 8.43 10.55
C ASN A 22 -5.31 8.56 9.07
N LEU A 23 -4.38 9.04 8.23
CA LEU A 23 -4.53 9.08 6.78
C LEU A 23 -4.29 7.71 6.12
N HIS A 24 -3.94 6.69 6.91
CA HIS A 24 -3.71 5.36 6.42
C HIS A 24 -5.03 4.64 6.15
N TYR A 25 -4.97 3.64 5.29
CA TYR A 25 -6.10 2.76 5.05
C TYR A 25 -6.38 1.94 6.30
N ALA A 26 -7.65 1.91 6.71
CA ALA A 26 -8.09 0.96 7.74
C ALA A 26 -7.73 -0.48 7.32
N PRO A 27 -7.26 -1.34 8.24
CA PRO A 27 -6.66 -2.65 7.90
C PRO A 27 -7.69 -3.65 7.36
N LEU A 28 -8.02 -3.55 6.07
CA LEU A 28 -9.01 -4.40 5.39
C LEU A 28 -8.66 -5.89 5.48
N THR A 29 -7.38 -6.25 5.38
CA THR A 29 -6.94 -7.65 5.48
C THR A 29 -7.36 -8.26 6.81
N LEU A 30 -7.12 -7.57 7.93
CA LEU A 30 -7.43 -8.12 9.26
C LEU A 30 -8.94 -8.21 9.50
N THR A 31 -9.72 -7.22 9.03
CA THR A 31 -11.20 -7.28 9.12
C THR A 31 -11.78 -8.38 8.24
N THR A 32 -11.16 -8.67 7.10
CA THR A 32 -11.53 -9.80 6.22
C THR A 32 -11.22 -11.13 6.91
N LEU A 33 -10.01 -11.31 7.46
CA LEU A 33 -9.64 -12.52 8.18
C LEU A 33 -10.56 -12.77 9.39
N ALA A 34 -10.91 -11.71 10.14
CA ALA A 34 -11.85 -11.84 11.25
C ALA A 34 -13.26 -12.29 10.80
N ALA A 35 -13.68 -11.93 9.59
CA ALA A 35 -14.95 -12.39 9.01
C ALA A 35 -14.89 -13.84 8.51
N LEU A 36 -13.70 -14.39 8.28
CA LEU A 36 -13.50 -15.77 7.85
C LEU A 36 -13.46 -16.77 9.01
N ILE A 37 -13.58 -16.32 10.26
CA ILE A 37 -13.61 -17.22 11.42
C ILE A 37 -14.86 -18.09 11.35
N PRO A 38 -14.74 -19.43 11.33
CA PRO A 38 -15.90 -20.33 11.35
C PRO A 38 -16.77 -20.12 12.59
N GLU A 39 -18.08 -19.96 12.40
CA GLU A 39 -19.03 -19.77 13.51
C GLU A 39 -18.98 -20.90 14.54
N SER A 40 -18.70 -22.14 14.09
CA SER A 40 -18.57 -23.31 14.94
C SER A 40 -17.46 -23.21 16.00
N LEU A 41 -16.52 -22.29 15.84
CA LEU A 41 -15.44 -22.08 16.81
C LEU A 41 -15.85 -21.15 17.96
N ASN A 42 -16.96 -20.41 17.83
CA ASN A 42 -17.42 -19.42 18.81
C ASN A 42 -16.25 -18.56 19.34
N ALA A 43 -15.47 -17.97 18.40
CA ALA A 43 -14.26 -17.26 18.73
C ALA A 43 -14.51 -15.76 18.88
N GLU A 44 -13.91 -15.18 19.91
CA GLU A 44 -13.81 -13.73 20.09
C GLU A 44 -12.64 -13.21 19.26
N ALA A 45 -12.87 -12.15 18.46
CA ALA A 45 -11.86 -11.51 17.63
C ALA A 45 -11.65 -10.06 18.05
N LYS A 46 -10.39 -9.64 18.14
CA LYS A 46 -10.01 -8.24 18.41
C LYS A 46 -8.90 -7.81 17.48
N ILE A 47 -8.97 -6.57 16.98
CA ILE A 47 -7.96 -5.99 16.08
C ILE A 47 -7.23 -4.88 16.85
N TYR A 48 -5.90 -4.89 16.76
CA TYR A 48 -5.01 -3.86 17.26
C TYR A 48 -4.18 -3.31 16.10
N ASP A 49 -4.32 -2.02 15.84
CA ASP A 49 -3.56 -1.31 14.81
C ASP A 49 -2.55 -0.38 15.47
N GLU A 50 -1.27 -0.73 15.37
CA GLU A 50 -0.19 0.02 15.99
C GLU A 50 -0.04 1.45 15.44
N THR A 51 -0.66 1.74 14.29
CA THR A 51 -0.67 3.10 13.74
C THR A 51 -1.58 4.06 14.51
N ILE A 52 -2.50 3.54 15.31
CA ILE A 52 -3.47 4.33 16.08
C ILE A 52 -3.41 4.08 17.60
N GLU A 53 -2.88 2.94 18.04
CA GLU A 53 -2.78 2.57 19.44
C GLU A 53 -1.57 1.64 19.66
N LYS A 54 -1.01 1.64 20.87
CA LYS A 54 0.03 0.66 21.23
C LYS A 54 -0.57 -0.74 21.33
N ILE A 55 0.15 -1.73 20.79
CA ILE A 55 -0.21 -3.14 20.98
C ILE A 55 0.12 -3.53 22.43
N PRO A 56 -0.87 -3.97 23.24
CA PRO A 56 -0.60 -4.40 24.61
C PRO A 56 0.24 -5.68 24.63
N LEU A 57 1.32 -5.67 25.40
CA LEU A 57 2.20 -6.82 25.54
C LEU A 57 1.64 -7.92 26.47
N ASP A 58 0.66 -7.59 27.29
CA ASP A 58 -0.03 -8.50 28.21
C ASP A 58 -1.28 -9.17 27.62
N LEU A 59 -1.44 -9.10 26.29
CA LEU A 59 -2.58 -9.72 25.58
C LEU A 59 -2.79 -11.18 26.03
N GLU A 60 -4.05 -11.52 26.31
CA GLU A 60 -4.52 -12.88 26.46
C GLU A 60 -5.22 -13.32 25.17
N ALA A 61 -4.58 -14.19 24.41
CA ALA A 61 -5.12 -14.78 23.19
C ALA A 61 -4.66 -16.24 23.06
N ASP A 62 -5.47 -17.04 22.40
CA ASP A 62 -5.07 -18.40 21.98
C ASP A 62 -4.22 -18.33 20.71
N ILE A 63 -4.57 -17.36 19.83
CA ILE A 63 -3.91 -17.16 18.53
C ILE A 63 -3.68 -15.67 18.31
N ILE A 64 -2.48 -15.32 17.83
CA ILE A 64 -2.15 -14.00 17.30
C ILE A 64 -1.94 -14.12 15.79
N VAL A 65 -2.60 -13.27 15.02
CA VAL A 65 -2.52 -13.21 13.55
C VAL A 65 -1.95 -11.87 13.13
N MET A 66 -0.89 -11.87 12.35
CA MET A 66 -0.26 -10.64 11.83
C MET A 66 -0.09 -10.72 10.32
N THR A 67 -0.17 -9.55 9.67
CA THR A 67 0.16 -9.39 8.25
C THR A 67 1.35 -8.46 8.11
N SER A 68 2.26 -8.79 7.18
CA SER A 68 3.53 -8.09 7.03
C SER A 68 3.85 -7.79 5.57
N ILE A 69 4.32 -6.58 5.32
CA ILE A 69 5.12 -6.20 4.15
C ILE A 69 6.59 -6.19 4.54
N THR A 70 7.52 -6.08 3.59
CA THR A 70 8.96 -6.21 3.89
C THR A 70 9.43 -5.21 4.94
N GLY A 71 9.10 -3.92 4.79
CA GLY A 71 9.51 -2.89 5.76
C GLY A 71 8.90 -3.00 7.16
N THR A 72 7.90 -3.86 7.39
CA THR A 72 7.33 -4.12 8.72
C THR A 72 7.69 -5.50 9.27
N SER A 73 8.44 -6.33 8.51
CA SER A 73 8.69 -7.73 8.89
C SER A 73 9.46 -7.86 10.19
N GLN A 74 10.49 -7.05 10.40
CA GLN A 74 11.28 -7.08 11.65
C GLN A 74 10.44 -6.75 12.90
N ARG A 75 9.50 -5.80 12.77
CA ARG A 75 8.55 -5.48 13.84
C ARG A 75 7.59 -6.63 14.11
N CYS A 76 7.07 -7.26 13.02
CA CYS A 76 6.24 -8.45 13.14
C CYS A 76 6.98 -9.62 13.79
N TYR A 77 8.24 -9.84 13.45
CA TYR A 77 9.07 -10.90 14.05
C TYR A 77 9.32 -10.67 15.53
N ALA A 78 9.61 -9.43 15.94
CA ALA A 78 9.78 -9.10 17.36
C ALA A 78 8.51 -9.40 18.16
N TYR A 79 7.33 -8.99 17.70
CA TYR A 79 6.06 -9.37 18.34
C TYR A 79 5.82 -10.87 18.30
N ALA A 80 6.11 -11.54 17.19
CA ALA A 80 5.95 -12.97 17.03
C ALA A 80 6.77 -13.74 18.07
N ASP A 81 8.07 -13.45 18.18
CA ASP A 81 8.97 -14.09 19.13
C ASP A 81 8.56 -13.83 20.58
N TYR A 82 8.14 -12.60 20.89
CA TYR A 82 7.66 -12.23 22.19
C TYR A 82 6.42 -13.06 22.62
N PHE A 83 5.39 -13.11 21.76
CA PHE A 83 4.15 -13.82 22.11
C PHE A 83 4.31 -15.34 22.10
N ARG A 84 5.16 -15.89 21.22
CA ARG A 84 5.51 -17.32 21.24
C ARG A 84 6.21 -17.73 22.54
N LYS A 85 7.11 -16.91 23.08
CA LYS A 85 7.73 -17.15 24.40
C LYS A 85 6.69 -17.21 25.55
N ARG A 86 5.55 -16.56 25.35
CA ARG A 86 4.40 -16.62 26.29
C ARG A 86 3.47 -17.81 26.04
N GLY A 87 3.79 -18.69 25.08
CA GLY A 87 3.01 -19.87 24.75
C GLY A 87 1.77 -19.59 23.87
N ILE A 88 1.68 -18.41 23.23
CA ILE A 88 0.59 -18.05 22.34
C ILE A 88 0.96 -18.48 20.91
N THR A 89 0.05 -19.12 20.22
CA THR A 89 0.26 -19.51 18.82
C THR A 89 0.27 -18.29 17.90
N VAL A 90 1.33 -18.15 17.08
CA VAL A 90 1.51 -17.01 16.19
C VAL A 90 1.41 -17.43 14.72
N VAL A 91 0.59 -16.67 13.97
CA VAL A 91 0.33 -16.85 12.54
C VAL A 91 0.83 -15.61 11.79
N LEU A 92 1.73 -15.78 10.82
CA LEU A 92 2.20 -14.72 9.94
C LEU A 92 1.70 -14.93 8.51
N GLY A 93 1.24 -13.87 7.87
CA GLY A 93 0.85 -13.83 6.46
C GLY A 93 1.17 -12.47 5.81
N GLY A 94 0.76 -12.31 4.57
CA GLY A 94 0.97 -11.09 3.79
C GLY A 94 2.09 -11.21 2.76
N VAL A 95 2.53 -10.06 2.24
CA VAL A 95 3.50 -10.00 1.13
C VAL A 95 4.84 -10.62 1.54
N HIS A 96 5.42 -10.16 2.65
CA HIS A 96 6.76 -10.61 3.04
C HIS A 96 6.82 -12.09 3.44
N PRO A 97 5.92 -12.65 4.27
CA PRO A 97 5.88 -14.08 4.53
C PRO A 97 5.62 -14.94 3.29
N SER A 98 4.91 -14.40 2.28
CA SER A 98 4.73 -15.11 1.00
C SER A 98 6.00 -15.12 0.14
N LEU A 99 6.87 -14.10 0.26
CA LEU A 99 8.15 -14.02 -0.43
C LEU A 99 9.26 -14.79 0.29
N MET A 100 9.23 -14.79 1.63
CA MET A 100 10.28 -15.31 2.51
C MET A 100 9.70 -16.29 3.54
N PRO A 101 9.01 -17.37 3.11
CA PRO A 101 8.28 -18.24 4.03
C PRO A 101 9.20 -19.02 4.99
N GLU A 102 10.40 -19.40 4.55
CA GLU A 102 11.38 -20.09 5.40
C GLU A 102 11.89 -19.19 6.52
N GLU A 103 12.16 -17.90 6.23
CA GLU A 103 12.53 -16.90 7.23
C GLU A 103 11.37 -16.67 8.21
N ALA A 104 10.18 -16.39 7.70
CA ALA A 104 8.99 -16.17 8.52
C ALA A 104 8.67 -17.37 9.44
N SER A 105 8.96 -18.61 8.98
CA SER A 105 8.73 -19.82 9.78
C SER A 105 9.65 -19.96 10.98
N GLN A 106 10.74 -19.21 11.07
CA GLN A 106 11.60 -19.19 12.26
C GLN A 106 10.94 -18.40 13.40
N HIS A 107 10.09 -17.42 13.06
CA HIS A 107 9.43 -16.52 13.99
C HIS A 107 7.97 -16.86 14.27
N ALA A 108 7.32 -17.70 13.47
CA ALA A 108 5.92 -18.06 13.61
C ALA A 108 5.70 -19.56 13.75
N ASP A 109 4.57 -19.94 14.36
CA ASP A 109 4.12 -21.33 14.40
C ASP A 109 3.46 -21.73 13.08
N VAL A 110 2.82 -20.74 12.41
CA VAL A 110 2.17 -20.91 11.12
C VAL A 110 2.52 -19.78 10.16
N VAL A 111 2.84 -20.13 8.92
CA VAL A 111 3.00 -19.18 7.81
C VAL A 111 1.91 -19.39 6.78
N MET A 112 1.17 -18.31 6.47
CA MET A 112 0.16 -18.28 5.41
C MET A 112 0.77 -17.72 4.13
N ILE A 113 0.79 -18.50 3.05
CA ILE A 113 1.43 -18.17 1.77
C ILE A 113 0.34 -17.90 0.73
N GLY A 114 0.35 -16.71 0.12
CA GLY A 114 -0.67 -16.28 -0.82
C GLY A 114 -1.90 -15.67 -0.15
N PHE A 115 -3.06 -15.79 -0.79
CA PHE A 115 -4.35 -15.31 -0.26
C PHE A 115 -4.94 -16.33 0.71
N ALA A 116 -5.51 -15.85 1.80
CA ALA A 116 -5.83 -16.68 2.96
C ALA A 116 -7.31 -17.09 3.07
N GLU A 117 -8.18 -16.66 2.15
CA GLU A 117 -9.63 -16.85 2.27
C GLU A 117 -10.05 -18.30 2.43
N GLN A 118 -9.38 -19.23 1.74
CA GLN A 118 -9.67 -20.67 1.83
C GLN A 118 -8.89 -21.35 2.94
N THR A 119 -7.65 -20.90 3.16
CA THR A 119 -6.70 -21.57 4.05
C THR A 119 -6.81 -21.13 5.49
N PHE A 120 -7.22 -19.89 5.76
CA PHE A 120 -7.35 -19.37 7.12
C PHE A 120 -8.45 -20.07 7.95
N PRO A 121 -9.68 -20.28 7.42
CA PRO A 121 -10.69 -21.07 8.13
C PRO A 121 -10.21 -22.50 8.43
N GLN A 122 -9.53 -23.14 7.47
CA GLN A 122 -8.99 -24.48 7.65
C GLN A 122 -7.91 -24.51 8.74
N MET A 123 -7.02 -23.54 8.75
CA MET A 123 -5.98 -23.40 9.79
C MET A 123 -6.59 -23.30 11.19
N LEU A 124 -7.67 -22.53 11.35
CA LEU A 124 -8.37 -22.40 12.64
C LEU A 124 -9.02 -23.72 13.09
N LEU A 125 -9.59 -24.49 12.16
CA LEU A 125 -10.13 -25.82 12.44
C LEU A 125 -9.03 -26.82 12.80
N ASP A 126 -7.92 -26.78 12.09
CA ASP A 126 -6.73 -27.63 12.36
C ASP A 126 -6.15 -27.27 13.74
N PHE A 127 -6.06 -25.98 14.11
CA PHE A 127 -5.67 -25.55 15.45
C PHE A 127 -6.57 -26.15 16.53
N LYS A 128 -7.88 -26.05 16.34
CA LYS A 128 -8.87 -26.56 17.31
C LYS A 128 -8.79 -28.08 17.50
N SER A 129 -8.44 -28.82 16.43
CA SER A 129 -8.31 -30.28 16.46
C SER A 129 -6.91 -30.76 16.82
N GLY A 130 -5.95 -29.87 17.06
CA GLY A 130 -4.54 -30.23 17.36
C GLY A 130 -3.74 -30.70 16.13
N ASN A 131 -4.21 -30.44 14.91
CA ASN A 131 -3.60 -30.86 13.65
C ASN A 131 -2.95 -29.70 12.88
N LEU A 132 -2.46 -28.67 13.61
CA LEU A 132 -1.91 -27.46 13.03
C LEU A 132 -0.69 -27.75 12.15
N LYS A 133 -0.68 -27.19 10.92
CA LYS A 133 0.45 -27.29 9.99
C LYS A 133 1.31 -26.02 10.07
N ARG A 134 2.60 -26.17 9.79
CA ARG A 134 3.51 -25.01 9.77
C ARG A 134 3.26 -24.05 8.61
N MET A 135 2.75 -24.54 7.48
CA MET A 135 2.50 -23.72 6.28
C MET A 135 1.15 -24.05 5.68
N TYR A 136 0.42 -22.99 5.29
CA TYR A 136 -0.82 -23.08 4.53
C TYR A 136 -0.65 -22.26 3.26
N ILE A 137 -0.79 -22.94 2.12
CA ILE A 137 -0.51 -22.36 0.80
C ILE A 137 -1.83 -22.18 0.06
N GLN A 138 -2.05 -21.01 -0.52
CA GLN A 138 -3.21 -20.69 -1.34
C GLN A 138 -3.47 -21.76 -2.40
N ASP A 139 -4.74 -22.12 -2.58
CA ASP A 139 -5.16 -23.00 -3.66
C ASP A 139 -5.04 -22.29 -5.03
N LYS A 140 -4.77 -23.08 -6.08
CA LYS A 140 -4.74 -22.61 -7.47
C LYS A 140 -6.11 -22.21 -7.99
N GLU A 141 -7.17 -22.82 -7.46
CA GLU A 141 -8.60 -22.55 -7.82
C GLU A 141 -9.19 -21.33 -7.10
N PHE A 142 -8.35 -20.47 -6.52
CA PHE A 142 -8.80 -19.26 -5.83
C PHE A 142 -9.62 -18.33 -6.74
N ASN A 143 -10.74 -17.80 -6.20
CA ASN A 143 -11.55 -16.74 -6.81
C ASN A 143 -12.06 -15.77 -5.73
N LEU A 144 -12.74 -14.69 -6.12
CA LEU A 144 -13.28 -13.66 -5.23
C LEU A 144 -14.84 -13.65 -5.20
N GLU A 145 -15.47 -14.73 -5.60
CA GLU A 145 -16.92 -14.89 -5.51
C GLU A 145 -17.34 -15.23 -4.07
N ASN A 146 -18.53 -14.78 -3.67
CA ASN A 146 -19.08 -14.98 -2.33
C ASN A 146 -18.15 -14.53 -1.21
N LYS A 147 -17.46 -13.40 -1.45
CA LYS A 147 -16.51 -12.85 -0.46
C LYS A 147 -17.28 -12.43 0.80
N VAL A 148 -16.75 -12.82 1.96
CA VAL A 148 -17.28 -12.38 3.26
C VAL A 148 -17.27 -10.87 3.39
N ILE A 149 -18.24 -10.30 4.07
CA ILE A 149 -18.23 -8.88 4.43
C ILE A 149 -17.23 -8.67 5.58
N PRO A 150 -16.20 -7.86 5.39
CA PRO A 150 -15.20 -7.61 6.41
C PRO A 150 -15.79 -7.04 7.71
N ARG A 151 -15.32 -7.50 8.85
CA ARG A 151 -15.79 -7.12 10.19
C ARG A 151 -15.24 -5.75 10.62
N ARG A 152 -15.65 -4.70 9.94
CA ARG A 152 -15.18 -3.32 10.19
C ARG A 152 -15.66 -2.74 11.51
N GLU A 153 -16.66 -3.34 12.14
CA GLU A 153 -17.12 -2.99 13.49
C GLU A 153 -16.05 -3.25 14.56
N LEU A 154 -15.04 -4.06 14.26
CA LEU A 154 -13.88 -4.29 15.14
C LEU A 154 -12.87 -3.13 15.12
N LEU A 155 -13.01 -2.17 14.22
CA LEU A 155 -12.13 -1.01 14.11
C LEU A 155 -12.63 0.18 14.92
N GLN A 156 -11.69 0.98 15.43
CA GLN A 156 -11.99 2.27 16.09
C GLN A 156 -12.28 3.34 15.04
N LYS A 157 -13.55 3.45 14.60
CA LYS A 157 -13.97 4.30 13.46
C LYS A 157 -13.54 5.78 13.55
N ASP A 158 -13.50 6.33 14.75
CA ASP A 158 -13.11 7.73 15.02
C ASP A 158 -11.62 8.01 14.76
N LYS A 159 -10.79 6.98 14.69
CA LYS A 159 -9.35 7.09 14.45
C LYS A 159 -8.96 7.13 12.97
N TYR A 160 -9.87 6.77 12.06
CA TYR A 160 -9.62 6.75 10.62
C TYR A 160 -10.43 7.84 9.90
N ILE A 161 -9.97 8.27 8.73
CA ILE A 161 -10.76 9.15 7.84
C ILE A 161 -12.03 8.43 7.41
N THR A 162 -11.90 7.16 7.06
CA THR A 162 -13.00 6.26 6.77
C THR A 162 -12.57 4.82 7.05
N THR A 163 -13.52 4.00 7.51
CA THR A 163 -13.36 2.54 7.56
C THR A 163 -14.00 1.84 6.35
N ALA A 164 -14.67 2.60 5.48
CA ALA A 164 -15.29 2.09 4.26
C ALA A 164 -14.23 1.82 3.17
N THR A 165 -13.40 0.81 3.39
CA THR A 165 -12.45 0.27 2.43
C THR A 165 -13.08 -0.91 1.72
N VAL A 166 -13.08 -0.94 0.39
CA VAL A 166 -13.69 -2.00 -0.43
C VAL A 166 -12.70 -2.51 -1.45
N GLU A 167 -12.41 -3.79 -1.44
CA GLU A 167 -11.63 -4.42 -2.50
C GLU A 167 -12.55 -4.86 -3.64
N VAL A 168 -12.13 -4.58 -4.85
CA VAL A 168 -12.90 -4.79 -6.10
C VAL A 168 -12.19 -5.79 -6.99
N VAL A 169 -10.91 -5.56 -7.19
CA VAL A 169 -10.02 -6.34 -8.06
C VAL A 169 -8.76 -6.71 -7.26
N ARG A 170 -8.32 -7.93 -7.38
CA ARG A 170 -7.05 -8.38 -6.80
C ARG A 170 -6.12 -8.84 -7.91
N GLY A 171 -4.89 -8.32 -7.90
CA GLY A 171 -3.88 -8.66 -8.89
C GLY A 171 -3.47 -7.51 -9.78
N CYS A 172 -2.33 -7.67 -10.43
CA CYS A 172 -1.79 -6.75 -11.43
C CYS A 172 -0.98 -7.54 -12.44
N SER A 173 -1.29 -7.38 -13.73
CA SER A 173 -0.60 -8.08 -14.81
C SER A 173 0.69 -7.41 -15.27
N LEU A 174 1.01 -6.19 -14.77
CA LEU A 174 2.18 -5.43 -15.19
C LEU A 174 3.49 -6.12 -14.77
N PRO A 175 4.50 -6.10 -15.66
CA PRO A 175 5.76 -6.79 -15.45
C PRO A 175 6.83 -5.94 -14.73
N CYS A 176 6.45 -4.98 -13.89
CA CYS A 176 7.38 -4.09 -13.20
C CYS A 176 8.41 -4.88 -12.38
N THR A 177 9.70 -4.67 -12.66
CA THR A 177 10.81 -5.47 -12.10
C THR A 177 10.98 -5.32 -10.60
N PHE A 178 10.56 -4.18 -10.02
CA PHE A 178 10.72 -3.85 -8.61
C PHE A 178 9.50 -4.24 -7.74
N CYS A 179 8.38 -4.63 -8.36
CA CYS A 179 7.13 -4.76 -7.64
C CYS A 179 7.02 -6.10 -6.88
N ALA A 180 6.90 -6.00 -5.55
CA ALA A 180 6.74 -7.16 -4.66
C ALA A 180 5.40 -7.88 -4.85
N TYR A 181 4.32 -7.15 -5.22
CA TYR A 181 2.97 -7.72 -5.27
C TYR A 181 2.82 -8.87 -6.28
N PRO A 182 3.12 -8.70 -7.60
CA PRO A 182 3.04 -9.81 -8.54
C PRO A 182 4.07 -10.90 -8.26
N THR A 183 5.16 -10.59 -7.57
CA THR A 183 6.16 -11.58 -7.15
C THR A 183 5.60 -12.50 -6.06
N ALA A 184 4.87 -11.94 -5.08
CA ALA A 184 4.27 -12.70 -3.98
C ALA A 184 3.00 -13.46 -4.39
N PHE A 185 2.15 -12.88 -5.23
CA PHE A 185 0.78 -13.36 -5.48
C PHE A 185 0.51 -13.75 -6.94
N GLY A 186 1.50 -13.62 -7.82
CA GLY A 186 1.32 -13.85 -9.25
C GLY A 186 0.65 -12.68 -9.97
N ARG A 187 0.45 -12.87 -11.30
CA ARG A 187 -0.08 -11.82 -12.20
C ARG A 187 -1.52 -12.05 -12.61
N LYS A 188 -2.18 -13.06 -12.08
CA LYS A 188 -3.60 -13.33 -12.37
C LYS A 188 -4.46 -12.23 -11.77
N ILE A 189 -5.48 -11.82 -12.53
CA ILE A 189 -6.47 -10.83 -12.10
C ILE A 189 -7.70 -11.58 -11.59
N TYR A 190 -8.10 -11.28 -10.37
CA TYR A 190 -9.31 -11.78 -9.73
C TYR A 190 -10.28 -10.61 -9.58
N LYS A 191 -11.54 -10.82 -9.94
CA LYS A 191 -12.59 -9.79 -9.91
C LYS A 191 -13.72 -10.26 -9.01
N ARG A 192 -14.21 -9.36 -8.17
CA ARG A 192 -15.45 -9.62 -7.42
C ARG A 192 -16.66 -9.45 -8.33
N PRO A 193 -17.75 -10.22 -8.15
CA PRO A 193 -19.01 -9.92 -8.81
C PRO A 193 -19.48 -8.48 -8.51
N ILE A 194 -19.81 -7.71 -9.56
CA ILE A 194 -20.21 -6.30 -9.41
C ILE A 194 -21.35 -6.14 -8.40
N LYS A 195 -22.34 -7.02 -8.44
CA LYS A 195 -23.48 -6.99 -7.50
C LYS A 195 -23.02 -7.08 -6.04
N GLU A 196 -22.05 -7.95 -5.72
CA GLU A 196 -21.51 -8.07 -4.36
C GLU A 196 -20.80 -6.79 -3.91
N VAL A 197 -20.02 -6.17 -4.81
CA VAL A 197 -19.33 -4.91 -4.53
C VAL A 197 -20.33 -3.79 -4.24
N LEU A 198 -21.36 -3.65 -5.09
CA LEU A 198 -22.38 -2.61 -4.91
C LEU A 198 -23.18 -2.82 -3.64
N SER A 199 -23.62 -4.06 -3.35
CA SER A 199 -24.33 -4.39 -2.12
C SER A 199 -23.49 -4.08 -0.87
N GLU A 200 -22.16 -4.34 -0.89
CA GLU A 200 -21.28 -3.96 0.21
C GLU A 200 -21.19 -2.44 0.37
N ILE A 201 -21.09 -1.68 -0.74
CA ILE A 201 -21.03 -0.22 -0.70
C ILE A 201 -22.36 0.39 -0.19
N GLU A 202 -23.50 -0.21 -0.51
CA GLU A 202 -24.81 0.23 -0.02
C GLU A 202 -24.94 0.13 1.50
N MET A 203 -24.25 -0.81 2.14
CA MET A 203 -24.26 -0.98 3.60
C MET A 203 -23.59 0.18 4.36
N PHE A 204 -22.76 0.98 3.70
CA PHE A 204 -22.02 2.06 4.37
C PHE A 204 -22.87 3.30 4.57
N SER A 205 -22.85 3.85 5.78
CA SER A 205 -23.31 5.21 6.07
C SER A 205 -22.30 6.26 5.61
N GLU A 206 -21.01 5.90 5.54
CA GLU A 206 -19.91 6.75 5.12
C GLU A 206 -20.08 7.18 3.65
N LYS A 207 -19.78 8.45 3.39
CA LYS A 207 -19.82 9.00 2.02
C LYS A 207 -18.54 8.75 1.22
N ILE A 208 -17.44 8.50 1.92
CA ILE A 208 -16.09 8.34 1.31
C ILE A 208 -15.73 6.87 1.34
N ILE A 209 -15.50 6.29 0.17
CA ILE A 209 -15.05 4.92 -0.04
C ILE A 209 -13.58 4.96 -0.49
N LEU A 210 -12.77 4.07 0.06
CA LEU A 210 -11.40 3.84 -0.40
C LEU A 210 -11.29 2.47 -1.06
N PHE A 211 -10.75 2.45 -2.27
CA PHE A 211 -10.40 1.22 -2.98
C PHE A 211 -8.89 0.99 -2.84
N PRO A 212 -8.45 0.05 -1.98
CA PRO A 212 -7.04 -0.24 -1.73
C PRO A 212 -6.43 -1.17 -2.79
N ASP A 213 -7.15 -1.43 -3.87
CA ASP A 213 -6.72 -2.27 -4.98
C ASP A 213 -5.42 -1.75 -5.58
N VAL A 214 -4.47 -2.61 -5.87
CA VAL A 214 -3.17 -2.24 -6.44
C VAL A 214 -3.28 -1.70 -7.87
N ASN A 215 -4.38 -1.98 -8.58
CA ASN A 215 -4.71 -1.44 -9.89
C ASN A 215 -6.20 -1.63 -10.19
N LEU A 216 -7.03 -0.63 -9.93
CA LEU A 216 -8.48 -0.68 -10.18
C LEU A 216 -8.87 -0.90 -11.64
N ILE A 217 -7.97 -0.56 -12.58
CA ILE A 217 -8.18 -0.71 -14.01
C ILE A 217 -7.42 -1.90 -14.61
N ALA A 218 -7.05 -2.87 -13.77
CA ALA A 218 -6.40 -4.10 -14.23
C ALA A 218 -7.26 -4.86 -15.26
N ASP A 219 -8.58 -4.76 -15.15
CA ASP A 219 -9.56 -5.11 -16.18
C ASP A 219 -10.43 -3.89 -16.48
N ARG A 220 -10.18 -3.25 -17.64
CA ARG A 220 -10.80 -1.97 -17.99
C ARG A 220 -12.31 -2.09 -18.22
N GLU A 221 -12.78 -3.17 -18.87
CA GLU A 221 -14.21 -3.39 -19.11
C GLU A 221 -14.97 -3.57 -17.80
N TYR A 222 -14.43 -4.38 -16.92
CA TYR A 222 -15.00 -4.59 -15.60
C TYR A 222 -15.06 -3.27 -14.81
N ALA A 223 -13.98 -2.48 -14.78
CA ALA A 223 -13.95 -1.18 -14.11
C ALA A 223 -15.01 -0.22 -14.67
N MET A 224 -15.12 -0.12 -16.00
CA MET A 224 -16.13 0.73 -16.66
C MET A 224 -17.56 0.34 -16.26
N ARG A 225 -17.86 -0.96 -16.21
CA ARG A 225 -19.19 -1.44 -15.82
C ARG A 225 -19.47 -1.14 -14.35
N LEU A 226 -18.54 -1.45 -13.47
CA LEU A 226 -18.69 -1.22 -12.03
C LEU A 226 -18.96 0.26 -11.73
N PHE A 227 -18.09 1.16 -12.21
CA PHE A 227 -18.21 2.57 -11.86
C PHE A 227 -19.41 3.25 -12.55
N LYS A 228 -19.85 2.75 -13.70
CA LYS A 228 -21.12 3.18 -14.29
C LYS A 228 -22.33 2.84 -13.40
N GLU A 229 -22.37 1.64 -12.85
CA GLU A 229 -23.44 1.19 -11.94
C GLU A 229 -23.33 1.88 -10.57
N MET A 230 -22.11 2.12 -10.06
CA MET A 230 -21.86 2.78 -8.80
C MET A 230 -22.36 4.24 -8.73
N LYS A 231 -22.56 4.90 -9.88
CA LYS A 231 -23.07 6.29 -9.97
C LYS A 231 -24.38 6.48 -9.18
N SER A 232 -25.26 5.48 -9.16
CA SER A 232 -26.53 5.53 -8.44
C SER A 232 -26.38 5.63 -6.92
N LEU A 233 -25.26 5.16 -6.35
CA LEU A 233 -25.01 5.11 -4.91
C LEU A 233 -24.60 6.46 -4.32
N LYS A 234 -24.30 7.46 -5.15
CA LYS A 234 -23.93 8.82 -4.74
C LYS A 234 -22.83 8.90 -3.67
N LYS A 235 -21.86 8.01 -3.75
CA LYS A 235 -20.67 7.96 -2.89
C LYS A 235 -19.53 8.73 -3.55
N TYR A 236 -18.60 9.26 -2.73
CA TYR A 236 -17.30 9.72 -3.19
C TYR A 236 -16.28 8.61 -3.02
N TRP A 237 -15.30 8.53 -3.90
CA TRP A 237 -14.29 7.49 -3.78
C TRP A 237 -12.90 7.94 -4.24
N MET A 238 -11.91 7.23 -3.75
CA MET A 238 -10.50 7.34 -4.14
C MET A 238 -9.92 5.94 -4.32
N GLY A 239 -8.91 5.82 -5.20
CA GLY A 239 -8.26 4.52 -5.45
C GLY A 239 -6.99 4.63 -6.28
N LEU A 240 -6.37 3.48 -6.58
CA LEU A 240 -5.10 3.39 -7.29
C LEU A 240 -5.32 2.92 -8.72
N VAL A 241 -4.69 3.62 -9.65
CA VAL A 241 -4.71 3.27 -11.08
C VAL A 241 -3.33 3.47 -11.70
N THR A 242 -3.15 2.94 -12.91
CA THR A 242 -1.97 3.27 -13.73
C THR A 242 -2.23 4.50 -14.59
N SER A 243 -1.15 5.10 -15.15
CA SER A 243 -1.25 6.23 -16.07
C SER A 243 -2.11 5.94 -17.32
N SER A 244 -2.30 4.66 -17.64
CA SER A 244 -3.15 4.24 -18.76
C SER A 244 -4.63 4.62 -18.63
N VAL A 245 -5.06 5.10 -17.45
CA VAL A 245 -6.41 5.69 -17.27
C VAL A 245 -6.65 6.82 -18.30
N GLY A 246 -5.60 7.55 -18.68
CA GLY A 246 -5.66 8.65 -19.65
C GLY A 246 -5.85 8.26 -21.11
N ILE A 247 -5.70 6.98 -21.45
CA ILE A 247 -5.87 6.50 -22.85
C ILE A 247 -7.33 6.66 -23.31
N ASP A 248 -8.28 6.59 -22.37
CA ASP A 248 -9.71 6.63 -22.66
C ASP A 248 -10.39 7.70 -21.80
N GLU A 249 -10.73 8.82 -22.42
CA GLU A 249 -11.42 9.92 -21.76
C GLU A 249 -12.80 9.53 -21.23
N ASN A 250 -13.49 8.58 -21.89
CA ASN A 250 -14.76 8.07 -21.40
C ASN A 250 -14.60 7.34 -20.04
N MET A 251 -13.45 6.72 -19.80
CA MET A 251 -13.14 6.14 -18.47
C MET A 251 -13.00 7.24 -17.42
N ILE A 252 -12.26 8.31 -17.70
CA ILE A 252 -12.12 9.45 -16.79
C ILE A 252 -13.49 10.07 -16.48
N LYS A 253 -14.31 10.28 -17.50
CA LYS A 253 -15.69 10.77 -17.36
C LYS A 253 -16.53 9.84 -16.48
N THR A 254 -16.48 8.53 -16.72
CA THR A 254 -17.22 7.53 -15.93
C THR A 254 -16.78 7.55 -14.46
N PHE A 255 -15.49 7.70 -14.22
CA PHE A 255 -14.95 7.83 -12.85
C PHE A 255 -15.48 9.10 -12.16
N ALA A 256 -15.38 10.25 -12.83
CA ALA A 256 -15.92 11.51 -12.29
C ALA A 256 -17.41 11.41 -12.00
N ASP A 257 -18.20 10.88 -12.94
CA ASP A 257 -19.65 10.70 -12.84
C ASP A 257 -20.03 9.74 -11.68
N SER A 258 -19.20 8.75 -11.38
CA SER A 258 -19.40 7.81 -10.27
C SER A 258 -18.96 8.36 -8.91
N GLY A 259 -18.40 9.58 -8.88
CA GLY A 259 -17.99 10.25 -7.66
C GLY A 259 -16.52 10.14 -7.31
N CYS A 260 -15.64 9.80 -8.27
CA CYS A 260 -14.19 9.85 -8.06
C CYS A 260 -13.74 11.24 -7.64
N LYS A 261 -12.97 11.32 -6.54
CA LYS A 261 -12.39 12.57 -6.04
C LYS A 261 -10.87 12.55 -6.04
N GLY A 262 -10.26 11.38 -6.11
CA GLY A 262 -8.81 11.28 -6.13
C GLY A 262 -8.31 9.95 -6.68
N LEU A 263 -7.21 10.01 -7.42
CA LEU A 263 -6.51 8.86 -7.93
C LEU A 263 -5.04 8.90 -7.51
N LEU A 264 -4.55 7.78 -6.97
CA LEU A 264 -3.13 7.54 -6.83
C LEU A 264 -2.61 6.93 -8.14
N ILE A 265 -1.62 7.58 -8.75
CA ILE A 265 -1.01 7.15 -10.02
C ILE A 265 0.49 6.98 -9.84
N GLY A 266 0.99 5.78 -10.15
CA GLY A 266 2.42 5.53 -10.21
C GLY A 266 3.00 6.03 -11.54
N PHE A 267 3.59 7.22 -11.54
CA PHE A 267 4.35 7.76 -12.68
C PHE A 267 5.76 7.19 -12.74
N GLU A 268 6.34 6.87 -11.62
CA GLU A 268 7.65 6.32 -11.30
C GLU A 268 8.81 7.23 -11.75
N SER A 269 8.96 7.52 -13.06
CA SER A 269 10.01 8.42 -13.56
C SER A 269 9.49 9.34 -14.66
N ILE A 270 10.19 10.46 -14.83
CA ILE A 270 9.98 11.45 -15.90
C ILE A 270 10.82 11.18 -17.16
N THR A 271 11.57 10.09 -17.19
CA THR A 271 12.38 9.68 -18.33
C THR A 271 11.90 8.34 -18.88
N GLN A 272 11.87 8.20 -20.20
CA GLN A 272 11.39 6.96 -20.82
C GLN A 272 12.41 5.82 -20.65
N GLU A 273 13.69 6.16 -20.53
CA GLU A 273 14.78 5.24 -20.25
C GLU A 273 14.58 4.55 -18.88
N SER A 274 14.30 5.32 -17.84
CA SER A 274 14.02 4.78 -16.49
C SER A 274 12.73 3.94 -16.50
N GLN A 275 11.68 4.34 -17.24
CA GLN A 275 10.47 3.52 -17.39
C GLN A 275 10.77 2.16 -18.05
N SER A 276 11.66 2.16 -19.02
CA SER A 276 12.11 0.93 -19.68
C SER A 276 12.95 0.05 -18.76
N TYR A 277 13.84 0.66 -17.98
CA TYR A 277 14.68 -0.04 -17.01
C TYR A 277 13.85 -0.78 -15.95
N ILE A 278 12.81 -0.16 -15.42
CA ILE A 278 11.92 -0.78 -14.43
C ILE A 278 10.81 -1.64 -15.07
N ASN A 279 10.83 -1.81 -16.39
CA ASN A 279 9.84 -2.54 -17.18
C ASN A 279 8.39 -2.05 -16.96
N LYS A 280 8.20 -0.74 -16.91
CA LYS A 280 6.88 -0.09 -16.80
C LYS A 280 6.53 0.68 -18.08
N GLY A 281 6.71 0.05 -19.22
CA GLY A 281 6.50 0.64 -20.55
C GLY A 281 5.08 1.10 -20.85
N ILE A 282 4.09 0.79 -19.99
CA ILE A 282 2.74 1.35 -20.05
C ILE A 282 2.73 2.86 -19.77
N ASN A 283 3.72 3.36 -19.02
CA ASN A 283 3.90 4.78 -18.75
C ASN A 283 4.60 5.43 -19.93
N LYS A 284 3.90 6.34 -20.61
CA LYS A 284 4.46 7.19 -21.66
C LYS A 284 4.63 8.59 -21.09
N VAL A 285 5.86 8.98 -20.86
CA VAL A 285 6.20 10.28 -20.21
C VAL A 285 5.62 11.46 -20.98
N ALA A 286 5.59 11.39 -22.33
CA ALA A 286 5.02 12.44 -23.17
C ALA A 286 3.53 12.72 -22.88
N ASP A 287 2.79 11.73 -22.40
CA ASP A 287 1.34 11.84 -22.21
C ASP A 287 0.97 12.39 -20.82
N TYR A 288 1.95 12.55 -19.88
CA TYR A 288 1.65 12.92 -18.50
C TYR A 288 0.96 14.27 -18.35
N ALA A 289 1.40 15.28 -19.10
CA ALA A 289 0.79 16.61 -19.03
C ALA A 289 -0.66 16.61 -19.53
N GLU A 290 -0.96 15.87 -20.60
CA GLU A 290 -2.31 15.73 -21.13
C GLU A 290 -3.20 14.93 -20.16
N LEU A 291 -2.69 13.83 -19.61
CA LEU A 291 -3.38 13.06 -18.57
C LEU A 291 -3.78 13.93 -17.38
N MET A 292 -2.82 14.71 -16.85
CA MET A 292 -3.07 15.59 -15.74
C MET A 292 -4.12 16.65 -16.07
N LYS A 293 -4.04 17.26 -17.26
CA LYS A 293 -5.04 18.21 -17.71
C LYS A 293 -6.44 17.59 -17.73
N LYS A 294 -6.60 16.40 -18.34
CA LYS A 294 -7.89 15.69 -18.40
C LYS A 294 -8.44 15.40 -16.99
N LEU A 295 -7.62 14.86 -16.08
CA LEU A 295 -8.07 14.55 -14.70
C LEU A 295 -8.51 15.81 -13.96
N LEU A 296 -7.75 16.90 -14.09
CA LEU A 296 -8.10 18.19 -13.49
C LEU A 296 -9.40 18.75 -14.07
N ASP A 297 -9.59 18.70 -15.40
CA ASP A 297 -10.82 19.17 -16.07
C ASP A 297 -12.07 18.44 -15.57
N TYR A 298 -11.94 17.18 -15.15
CA TYR A 298 -13.00 16.37 -14.53
C TYR A 298 -13.06 16.49 -12.99
N GLY A 299 -12.24 17.34 -12.38
CA GLY A 299 -12.24 17.58 -10.91
C GLY A 299 -11.71 16.42 -10.08
N ILE A 300 -10.83 15.59 -10.64
CA ILE A 300 -10.19 14.46 -9.98
C ILE A 300 -8.79 14.88 -9.52
N LEU A 301 -8.55 14.85 -8.21
CA LEU A 301 -7.24 15.12 -7.61
C LEU A 301 -6.28 13.96 -7.90
N VAL A 302 -5.01 14.28 -8.11
CA VAL A 302 -3.98 13.27 -8.37
C VAL A 302 -2.90 13.25 -7.30
N GLN A 303 -2.73 12.09 -6.67
CA GLN A 303 -1.53 11.75 -5.93
C GLN A 303 -0.57 11.02 -6.88
N GLY A 304 0.48 11.73 -7.32
CA GLY A 304 1.46 11.20 -8.27
C GLY A 304 2.69 10.65 -7.56
N CYS A 305 2.98 9.37 -7.74
CA CYS A 305 4.15 8.71 -7.14
C CYS A 305 5.30 8.61 -8.15
N SER A 306 6.50 9.01 -7.71
CA SER A 306 7.76 8.82 -8.44
C SER A 306 8.79 8.12 -7.56
N ALA A 307 9.66 7.32 -8.17
CA ALA A 307 10.71 6.59 -7.49
C ALA A 307 12.07 6.90 -8.14
N PHE A 308 13.04 7.30 -7.33
CA PHE A 308 14.39 7.62 -7.75
C PHE A 308 15.35 6.44 -7.55
N GLY A 309 16.46 6.43 -8.28
CA GLY A 309 17.53 5.44 -8.12
C GLY A 309 17.60 4.39 -9.24
N SER A 310 16.95 4.67 -10.39
CA SER A 310 17.19 3.91 -11.62
C SER A 310 18.64 4.04 -12.09
N ASP A 311 19.19 2.99 -12.66
CA ASP A 311 20.55 3.00 -13.24
C ASP A 311 20.73 4.01 -14.38
N GLU A 312 19.62 4.52 -14.93
CA GLU A 312 19.63 5.53 -15.98
C GLU A 312 19.63 6.97 -15.46
N GLU A 313 19.47 7.15 -14.14
CA GLU A 313 19.34 8.46 -13.49
C GLU A 313 20.67 8.95 -12.90
N ASP A 314 21.00 10.21 -13.14
CA ASP A 314 22.01 10.97 -12.44
C ASP A 314 21.37 12.02 -11.51
N THR A 315 22.17 12.80 -10.80
CA THR A 315 21.69 13.79 -9.81
C THR A 315 20.80 14.88 -10.39
N SER A 316 20.79 15.11 -11.70
CA SER A 316 19.89 16.08 -12.35
C SER A 316 18.41 15.63 -12.33
N VAL A 317 18.15 14.34 -12.08
CA VAL A 317 16.79 13.79 -12.07
C VAL A 317 15.89 14.47 -11.04
N PHE A 318 16.42 14.88 -9.91
CA PHE A 318 15.65 15.49 -8.84
C PHE A 318 15.04 16.82 -9.27
N GLU A 319 15.88 17.73 -9.80
CA GLU A 319 15.42 19.04 -10.29
C GLU A 319 14.45 18.89 -11.45
N ARG A 320 14.77 18.07 -12.44
CA ARG A 320 13.93 17.79 -13.60
C ARG A 320 12.57 17.22 -13.18
N THR A 321 12.53 16.34 -12.17
CA THR A 321 11.28 15.76 -11.66
C THR A 321 10.43 16.81 -10.97
N VAL A 322 11.03 17.67 -10.13
CA VAL A 322 10.29 18.76 -9.47
C VAL A 322 9.72 19.73 -10.50
N GLU A 323 10.50 20.12 -11.52
CA GLU A 323 10.02 20.97 -12.60
C GLU A 323 8.86 20.34 -13.38
N ALA A 324 9.00 19.06 -13.74
CA ALA A 324 7.96 18.32 -14.46
C ALA A 324 6.65 18.21 -13.65
N VAL A 325 6.76 17.90 -12.37
CA VAL A 325 5.63 17.78 -11.44
C VAL A 325 4.91 19.13 -11.26
N VAL A 326 5.68 20.22 -11.12
CA VAL A 326 5.12 21.58 -10.99
C VAL A 326 4.45 22.00 -12.30
N LYS A 327 5.06 21.75 -13.45
CA LYS A 327 4.53 22.05 -14.77
C LYS A 327 3.25 21.24 -15.06
N ALA A 328 3.23 19.95 -14.72
CA ALA A 328 2.08 19.07 -14.90
C ALA A 328 0.96 19.32 -13.87
N LYS A 329 1.19 20.17 -12.85
CA LYS A 329 0.23 20.49 -11.78
C LYS A 329 -0.28 19.25 -11.03
N ILE A 330 0.61 18.32 -10.70
CA ILE A 330 0.26 17.17 -9.86
C ILE A 330 -0.12 17.68 -8.47
N ASP A 331 -1.31 17.35 -7.98
CA ASP A 331 -1.83 17.91 -6.72
C ASP A 331 -1.00 17.50 -5.50
N LEU A 332 -0.69 16.21 -5.38
CA LEU A 332 0.01 15.62 -4.23
C LEU A 332 1.16 14.71 -4.70
N PRO A 333 2.29 15.26 -5.13
CA PRO A 333 3.45 14.46 -5.51
C PRO A 333 4.03 13.68 -4.32
N ARG A 334 4.44 12.43 -4.56
CA ARG A 334 5.20 11.62 -3.60
C ARG A 334 6.46 11.10 -4.25
N TYR A 335 7.54 11.09 -3.48
CA TYR A 335 8.83 10.56 -3.89
C TYR A 335 9.23 9.40 -3.00
N SER A 336 9.84 8.42 -3.60
CA SER A 336 10.41 7.25 -2.94
C SER A 336 11.75 6.90 -3.57
N ILE A 337 12.51 6.03 -2.92
CA ILE A 337 13.70 5.41 -3.47
C ILE A 337 13.31 4.00 -3.96
N LEU A 338 13.75 3.62 -5.17
CA LEU A 338 13.58 2.27 -5.68
C LEU A 338 14.13 1.27 -4.65
N THR A 339 13.29 0.35 -4.21
CA THR A 339 13.66 -0.61 -3.18
C THR A 339 13.64 -2.02 -3.76
N PRO A 340 14.76 -2.74 -3.69
CA PRO A 340 14.86 -4.10 -4.20
C PRO A 340 14.19 -5.09 -3.22
N PHE A 341 12.87 -5.20 -3.26
CA PHE A 341 12.16 -6.14 -2.41
C PHE A 341 12.55 -7.59 -2.70
N PRO A 342 12.58 -8.47 -1.68
CA PRO A 342 13.07 -9.83 -1.83
C PRO A 342 12.35 -10.60 -2.95
N LYS A 343 13.08 -11.46 -3.67
CA LYS A 343 12.60 -12.27 -4.79
C LYS A 343 12.12 -11.50 -6.02
N THR A 344 12.14 -10.16 -6.05
CA THR A 344 11.85 -9.38 -7.26
C THR A 344 12.99 -9.50 -8.27
N GLN A 345 12.69 -9.23 -9.56
CA GLN A 345 13.73 -9.20 -10.59
C GLN A 345 14.80 -8.14 -10.29
N PHE A 346 14.38 -6.98 -9.77
CA PHE A 346 15.27 -5.89 -9.37
C PHE A 346 16.21 -6.32 -8.23
N TYR A 347 15.69 -7.05 -7.22
CA TYR A 347 16.54 -7.63 -6.17
C TYR A 347 17.58 -8.58 -6.73
N ALA A 348 17.15 -9.54 -7.55
CA ALA A 348 18.02 -10.55 -8.14
C ALA A 348 19.13 -9.92 -9.02
N GLN A 349 18.80 -8.87 -9.78
CA GLN A 349 19.77 -8.12 -10.58
C GLN A 349 20.83 -7.48 -9.68
N LEU A 350 20.42 -6.69 -8.68
CA LEU A 350 21.33 -5.99 -7.78
C LEU A 350 22.17 -6.94 -6.93
N GLU A 351 21.60 -8.07 -6.51
CA GLU A 351 22.32 -9.10 -5.77
C GLU A 351 23.41 -9.76 -6.64
N ALA A 352 23.10 -10.12 -7.89
CA ALA A 352 24.07 -10.65 -8.84
C ALA A 352 25.22 -9.65 -9.16
N GLU A 353 24.94 -8.35 -9.13
CA GLU A 353 25.90 -7.28 -9.31
C GLU A 353 26.63 -6.92 -7.98
N ASN A 354 26.36 -7.60 -6.86
CA ASN A 354 26.90 -7.30 -5.51
C ASN A 354 26.66 -5.84 -5.06
N ARG A 355 25.53 -5.28 -5.40
CA ARG A 355 25.20 -3.87 -5.12
C ARG A 355 24.29 -3.69 -3.90
N ILE A 356 23.72 -4.74 -3.32
CA ILE A 356 22.92 -4.67 -2.09
C ILE A 356 23.88 -4.69 -0.90
N PHE A 357 23.97 -3.59 -0.17
CA PHE A 357 24.85 -3.46 1.00
C PHE A 357 24.08 -3.59 2.33
N GLU A 358 22.77 -3.33 2.35
CA GLU A 358 21.92 -3.44 3.53
C GLU A 358 21.02 -4.68 3.44
N LYS A 359 20.98 -5.46 4.51
CA LYS A 359 20.17 -6.69 4.59
C LYS A 359 19.06 -6.60 5.66
N ASN A 360 19.02 -5.54 6.45
CA ASN A 360 17.96 -5.31 7.42
C ASN A 360 16.66 -4.91 6.70
N TRP A 361 15.66 -5.77 6.74
CA TRP A 361 14.38 -5.52 6.08
C TRP A 361 13.65 -4.27 6.58
N ALA A 362 13.94 -3.79 7.78
CA ALA A 362 13.37 -2.53 8.28
C ALA A 362 13.77 -1.32 7.43
N MET A 363 14.91 -1.40 6.72
CA MET A 363 15.41 -0.37 5.80
C MET A 363 14.79 -0.46 4.40
N TYR A 364 14.00 -1.51 4.11
CA TYR A 364 13.30 -1.68 2.83
C TYR A 364 11.93 -1.00 2.86
N ASP A 365 11.93 0.27 3.14
CA ASP A 365 10.77 1.10 3.46
C ASP A 365 10.43 2.16 2.40
N VAL A 366 11.09 2.10 1.25
CA VAL A 366 11.00 3.02 0.11
C VAL A 366 11.54 4.44 0.39
N GLU A 367 12.13 4.66 1.57
CA GLU A 367 12.72 5.94 1.98
C GLU A 367 14.24 5.85 2.13
N HIS A 368 14.77 4.68 2.49
CA HIS A 368 16.20 4.43 2.59
C HIS A 368 16.76 3.81 1.30
N CYS A 369 18.01 4.18 0.99
CA CYS A 369 18.77 3.52 -0.07
C CYS A 369 19.48 2.30 0.51
N VAL A 370 19.20 1.11 0.00
CA VAL A 370 19.76 -0.17 0.46
C VAL A 370 20.70 -0.81 -0.57
N PHE A 371 21.00 -0.11 -1.65
CA PHE A 371 21.86 -0.57 -2.74
C PHE A 371 22.75 0.55 -3.28
N THR A 372 23.81 0.21 -4.00
CA THR A 372 24.69 1.19 -4.65
C THR A 372 24.14 1.59 -6.02
N PRO A 373 23.69 2.85 -6.24
CA PRO A 373 23.29 3.33 -7.57
C PRO A 373 24.48 3.39 -8.55
N LYS A 374 24.22 3.42 -9.87
CA LYS A 374 25.31 3.47 -10.87
C LYS A 374 25.83 4.87 -11.18
N LYS A 375 24.96 5.88 -11.19
CA LYS A 375 25.31 7.23 -11.67
C LYS A 375 25.27 8.31 -10.58
N MET A 376 25.12 7.90 -9.33
CA MET A 376 25.18 8.77 -8.15
C MET A 376 25.58 7.95 -6.93
N THR A 377 26.00 8.61 -5.88
CA THR A 377 26.28 7.97 -4.58
C THR A 377 24.97 7.72 -3.80
N VAL A 378 25.02 6.86 -2.79
CA VAL A 378 23.91 6.63 -1.86
C VAL A 378 23.47 7.94 -1.21
N GLU A 379 24.43 8.73 -0.75
CA GLU A 379 24.17 10.02 -0.09
C GLU A 379 23.51 11.04 -1.04
N GLU A 380 23.94 11.09 -2.31
CA GLU A 380 23.32 11.95 -3.32
C GLU A 380 21.87 11.52 -3.61
N LEU A 381 21.59 10.22 -3.65
CA LEU A 381 20.23 9.71 -3.86
C LEU A 381 19.31 10.10 -2.69
N GLU A 382 19.74 9.88 -1.45
CA GLU A 382 18.95 10.19 -0.26
C GLU A 382 18.75 11.71 -0.08
N LYS A 383 19.83 12.50 -0.18
CA LYS A 383 19.75 13.96 -0.09
C LYS A 383 18.98 14.58 -1.24
N GLY A 384 19.13 14.05 -2.46
CA GLY A 384 18.38 14.50 -3.62
C GLY A 384 16.88 14.22 -3.48
N THR A 385 16.52 13.04 -2.96
CA THR A 385 15.12 12.71 -2.66
C THR A 385 14.54 13.66 -1.60
N ALA A 386 15.27 13.93 -0.52
CA ALA A 386 14.85 14.87 0.52
C ALA A 386 14.73 16.31 -0.02
N TRP A 387 15.66 16.73 -0.89
CA TRP A 387 15.57 18.01 -1.57
C TRP A 387 14.33 18.10 -2.47
N ALA A 388 14.04 17.05 -3.26
CA ALA A 388 12.85 17.00 -4.11
C ALA A 388 11.56 17.15 -3.31
N TRP A 389 11.48 16.48 -2.14
CA TRP A 389 10.35 16.65 -1.21
C TRP A 389 10.22 18.12 -0.75
N ARG A 390 11.28 18.74 -0.22
CA ARG A 390 11.27 20.11 0.28
C ARG A 390 10.94 21.13 -0.81
N GLU A 391 11.59 21.01 -1.97
CA GLU A 391 11.38 21.97 -3.06
C GLU A 391 9.98 21.88 -3.64
N THR A 392 9.45 20.66 -3.85
CA THR A 392 8.09 20.45 -4.32
C THR A 392 7.04 21.05 -3.40
N TYR A 393 7.25 20.93 -2.08
CA TYR A 393 6.32 21.45 -1.07
C TYR A 393 6.74 22.81 -0.51
N SER A 394 7.65 23.54 -1.19
CA SER A 394 7.85 24.97 -0.94
C SER A 394 6.55 25.74 -1.22
N MET A 395 6.27 26.81 -0.46
CA MET A 395 5.04 27.61 -0.66
C MET A 395 4.92 28.07 -2.11
N LYS A 396 6.02 28.49 -2.72
CA LYS A 396 6.08 28.91 -4.14
C LYS A 396 5.56 27.81 -5.08
N ASN A 397 6.02 26.57 -4.91
CA ASN A 397 5.66 25.47 -5.78
C ASN A 397 4.28 24.88 -5.46
N ILE A 398 3.84 24.93 -4.21
CA ILE A 398 2.44 24.63 -3.84
C ILE A 398 1.49 25.57 -4.60
N PHE A 399 1.71 26.88 -4.54
CA PHE A 399 0.88 27.85 -5.23
C PHE A 399 0.93 27.67 -6.76
N LYS A 400 2.12 27.45 -7.34
CA LYS A 400 2.24 27.21 -8.79
C LYS A 400 1.45 25.97 -9.25
N ARG A 401 1.47 24.88 -8.47
CA ARG A 401 0.76 23.64 -8.81
C ARG A 401 -0.75 23.78 -8.68
N LEU A 402 -1.22 24.41 -7.60
CA LEU A 402 -2.64 24.49 -7.30
C LEU A 402 -3.35 25.66 -7.99
N ALA A 403 -2.63 26.67 -8.48
CA ALA A 403 -3.24 27.79 -9.22
C ALA A 403 -3.72 27.35 -10.62
N PRO A 404 -4.92 27.81 -11.04
CA PRO A 404 -5.76 28.87 -10.49
C PRO A 404 -6.76 28.41 -9.40
N PHE A 405 -6.51 27.37 -8.62
CA PHE A 405 -7.38 26.87 -7.53
C PHE A 405 -8.76 26.42 -8.00
N THR A 406 -8.85 25.87 -9.20
CA THR A 406 -10.11 25.50 -9.85
C THR A 406 -10.76 24.24 -9.25
N HIS A 407 -9.99 23.40 -8.55
CA HIS A 407 -10.46 22.08 -8.11
C HIS A 407 -10.22 21.88 -6.60
N SER A 408 -11.33 21.87 -5.84
CA SER A 408 -11.37 21.50 -4.40
C SER A 408 -10.20 22.05 -3.56
N PRO A 409 -9.90 23.38 -3.57
CA PRO A 409 -8.75 23.93 -2.86
C PRO A 409 -8.81 23.70 -1.34
N TRP A 410 -10.03 23.53 -0.79
CA TRP A 410 -10.25 23.18 0.62
C TRP A 410 -9.81 21.75 0.98
N ILE A 411 -9.58 20.87 -0.01
CA ILE A 411 -9.00 19.54 0.19
C ILE A 411 -7.51 19.57 -0.13
N SER A 412 -7.15 20.07 -1.32
CA SER A 412 -5.76 20.02 -1.80
C SER A 412 -4.81 20.89 -0.99
N LEU A 413 -5.21 22.10 -0.58
CA LEU A 413 -4.33 23.00 0.17
C LEU A 413 -3.98 22.47 1.57
N PRO A 414 -4.94 22.04 2.42
CA PRO A 414 -4.61 21.43 3.71
C PRO A 414 -3.71 20.20 3.59
N LEU A 415 -3.93 19.35 2.60
CA LEU A 415 -3.08 18.18 2.35
C LEU A 415 -1.67 18.60 1.93
N ASN A 416 -1.51 19.62 1.08
CA ASN A 416 -0.20 20.14 0.72
C ASN A 416 0.55 20.74 1.92
N ILE A 417 -0.13 21.44 2.82
CA ILE A 417 0.47 21.96 4.07
C ILE A 417 0.91 20.80 4.98
N ALA A 418 0.11 19.72 5.04
CA ALA A 418 0.49 18.53 5.80
C ALA A 418 1.74 17.86 5.20
N TYR A 419 1.80 17.70 3.87
CA TYR A 419 2.97 17.18 3.17
C TYR A 419 4.19 18.09 3.27
N ARG A 420 4.02 19.41 3.34
CA ARG A 420 5.12 20.33 3.64
C ARG A 420 5.76 20.03 5.00
N LYS A 421 4.94 19.86 6.05
CA LYS A 421 5.46 19.51 7.38
C LYS A 421 6.20 18.16 7.38
N TYR A 422 5.73 17.21 6.57
CA TYR A 422 6.42 15.94 6.37
C TYR A 422 7.76 16.13 5.63
N ALA A 423 7.77 16.89 4.54
CA ALA A 423 8.95 17.19 3.75
C ALA A 423 10.05 17.91 4.57
N ASP A 424 9.65 18.82 5.47
CA ASP A 424 10.57 19.53 6.38
C ASP A 424 11.27 18.56 7.37
N LYS A 425 10.61 17.42 7.69
CA LYS A 425 11.14 16.40 8.61
C LYS A 425 11.74 15.18 7.91
N TYR A 426 11.69 15.12 6.59
CA TYR A 426 12.03 13.90 5.84
C TYR A 426 13.46 13.43 6.12
N GLU A 427 14.47 14.32 6.13
CA GLU A 427 15.87 13.98 6.45
C GLU A 427 16.06 13.47 7.90
N HIS A 428 15.20 13.87 8.82
CA HIS A 428 15.23 13.34 10.18
C HIS A 428 14.69 11.92 10.20
N PHE A 429 13.62 11.67 9.48
CA PHE A 429 13.01 10.34 9.39
C PHE A 429 13.93 9.31 8.73
N THR A 430 14.72 9.71 7.72
CA THR A 430 15.68 8.80 7.06
C THR A 430 16.92 8.50 7.91
N LYS A 431 17.12 9.18 9.04
CA LYS A 431 18.19 8.88 10.01
C LYS A 431 17.74 7.95 11.14
N GLU A 432 16.44 7.76 11.31
CA GLU A 432 15.85 6.93 12.36
C GLU A 432 15.27 5.65 11.75
N ILE A 433 15.76 4.51 12.19
CA ILE A 433 15.13 3.22 11.91
C ILE A 433 13.82 3.20 12.71
N MET A 434 12.67 3.31 12.02
CA MET A 434 11.36 3.33 12.70
C MET A 434 10.95 1.99 13.34
N CYS A 435 11.70 0.95 13.12
CA CYS A 435 11.50 -0.32 13.80
C CYS A 435 12.57 -0.50 14.89
N ASP A 436 12.66 0.49 15.79
CA ASP A 436 13.28 0.24 17.08
C ASP A 436 12.36 -0.70 17.88
N ASN A 437 12.78 -1.96 17.99
CA ASN A 437 12.04 -2.99 18.74
C ASN A 437 12.37 -2.93 20.24
N SER A 438 13.04 -1.89 20.72
CA SER A 438 13.48 -1.74 22.12
C SER A 438 12.31 -1.71 23.10
N ASP A 439 11.10 -1.38 22.63
CA ASP A 439 9.87 -1.40 23.42
C ASP A 439 9.23 -2.81 23.53
N ILE A 440 9.74 -3.81 22.81
CA ILE A 440 9.30 -5.21 22.86
C ILE A 440 10.40 -5.99 23.59
N PRO A 441 10.13 -6.53 24.81
CA PRO A 441 11.11 -7.33 25.53
C PRO A 441 11.39 -8.64 24.79
N ILE A 442 12.63 -8.82 24.31
CA ILE A 442 13.04 -10.03 23.60
C ILE A 442 13.61 -11.07 24.56
#